data_5c95777962bf147bced7c11c52cd87c5
#
_entry.id   5c95777962bf147bced7c11c52cd87c5
#
_cell.length_a   1.000
_cell.length_b   1.000
_cell.length_c   1.000
_cell.angle_alpha   90.00
_cell.angle_beta   90.00
_cell.angle_gamma   90.00
#
_symmetry.space_group_name_H-M   'P 1'
#
loop_
_entity.id
_entity.type
_entity.pdbx_description
1 polymer ?
#
loop_
_entity_poly.entity_id
_entity_poly.type
_entity_poly.pdbx_seq_one_letter_code
_entity_poly.pdbx_strand_id
1 'polypeptide(L)'
;DEALWTLEFFYTLLTNHMAGDPYLRYMYGNTDKALVKLERMKYKSNYEQRLIRLLQKEVPEASTFVLTPPAVNGIGMGGDFKAMVQDKMGLGISDVEKYTRLIAAKAMQRPEISLAFTTYRVSSPQLYVDIDRERAQKLNVPISSIFNTMQFNMGSVYVNDFNILNRVYRVMAQAQSTQRSGIEDIYNMKVPNVRGVNVPLGSVAKIRRTIGPDRVGRYNLYPSAEVMGNVAPGYSTGQAMAAIEEVAAETLPAGMGIDWTDLAFQEKRVGNTAIVIFAVCVLFVFLLLSALYESWTLPLAVILVVPLVLLFAISGVQFRGMDNNIMTQIGFVVLIGLACKNAILIVEFAKQRQEKGEDVIHAVSMASRNRLRPILMTSFAFILGVVPLAFAEGSGSELRQALGTSVFFGMLGVTIFGLVFTPIFFYVIRRKFSKKQA
;
A
#
# COMPACT_ATOMS: atom_id res chain seq x y z
N ASP A 1 15.38 11.12 3.41
CA ASP A 1 14.52 11.94 4.31
C ASP A 1 13.25 11.20 4.76
N GLU A 2 12.60 10.36 3.92
CA GLU A 2 11.44 9.54 4.34
C GLU A 2 11.81 8.40 5.30
N ALA A 3 12.99 7.82 5.19
CA ALA A 3 13.46 6.81 6.12
C ALA A 3 13.81 7.39 7.51
N LEU A 4 14.21 8.66 7.58
CA LEU A 4 14.37 9.41 8.82
C LEU A 4 13.04 9.60 9.53
N TRP A 5 11.97 9.89 8.77
CA TRP A 5 10.62 10.07 9.30
C TRP A 5 10.07 8.78 9.93
N THR A 6 10.35 7.63 9.31
CA THR A 6 9.89 6.32 9.80
C THR A 6 10.63 5.92 11.08
N LEU A 7 11.94 6.21 11.15
CA LEU A 7 12.74 5.96 12.36
C LEU A 7 12.41 6.95 13.48
N GLU A 8 12.18 8.23 13.19
CA GLU A 8 11.68 9.20 14.18
C GLU A 8 10.28 8.83 14.65
N PHE A 9 9.40 8.32 13.78
CA PHE A 9 8.08 7.85 14.18
C PHE A 9 8.17 6.63 15.11
N PHE A 10 8.99 5.62 14.78
CA PHE A 10 9.26 4.49 15.68
C PHE A 10 9.99 4.90 16.95
N TYR A 11 10.95 5.82 16.87
CA TYR A 11 11.63 6.39 18.03
C TYR A 11 10.64 7.17 18.92
N THR A 12 9.77 7.97 18.35
CA THR A 12 8.74 8.72 19.07
C THR A 12 7.68 7.79 19.66
N LEU A 13 7.30 6.72 18.96
CA LEU A 13 6.33 5.73 19.46
C LEU A 13 6.93 4.88 20.61
N LEU A 14 8.17 4.43 20.45
CA LEU A 14 8.91 3.72 21.50
C LEU A 14 9.23 4.63 22.70
N THR A 15 9.71 5.84 22.48
CA THR A 15 10.06 6.77 23.58
C THR A 15 8.84 7.33 24.27
N ASN A 16 7.74 7.64 23.61
CA ASN A 16 6.51 8.11 24.24
C ASN A 16 5.79 7.01 25.03
N HIS A 17 5.85 5.75 24.58
CA HIS A 17 5.34 4.62 25.37
C HIS A 17 6.27 4.21 26.51
N MET A 18 7.60 4.38 26.35
CA MET A 18 8.61 3.97 27.33
C MET A 18 8.95 5.05 28.35
N ALA A 19 8.78 6.33 28.03
CA ALA A 19 9.19 7.43 28.91
C ALA A 19 8.41 7.51 30.22
N GLY A 20 7.24 6.86 30.30
CA GLY A 20 6.36 6.89 31.48
C GLY A 20 6.40 5.64 32.37
N ASP A 21 7.00 4.53 31.92
CA ASP A 21 6.95 3.25 32.66
C ASP A 21 8.33 2.78 33.11
N PRO A 22 8.65 2.82 34.43
CA PRO A 22 9.91 2.32 34.98
C PRO A 22 10.14 0.82 34.72
N TYR A 23 9.07 0.04 34.59
CA TYR A 23 9.13 -1.39 34.30
C TYR A 23 9.57 -1.67 32.87
N LEU A 24 9.04 -0.88 31.92
CA LEU A 24 9.49 -0.92 30.54
C LEU A 24 10.94 -0.44 30.39
N ARG A 25 11.35 0.55 31.16
CA ARG A 25 12.74 1.06 31.18
C ARG A 25 13.72 0.02 31.73
N TYR A 26 13.30 -0.79 32.69
CA TYR A 26 14.11 -1.91 33.23
C TYR A 26 14.20 -3.07 32.23
N MET A 27 13.10 -3.40 31.58
CA MET A 27 13.05 -4.44 30.53
C MET A 27 13.82 -4.05 29.26
N TYR A 28 13.85 -2.76 28.92
CA TYR A 28 14.40 -2.24 27.67
C TYR A 28 15.69 -1.42 27.83
N GLY A 29 16.40 -1.57 28.95
CA GLY A 29 17.69 -0.88 29.22
C GLY A 29 18.79 -1.06 28.18
N ASN A 30 18.61 -2.00 27.23
CA ASN A 30 19.50 -2.22 26.08
C ASN A 30 18.99 -1.57 24.76
N THR A 31 17.84 -0.89 24.77
CA THR A 31 17.25 -0.33 23.56
C THR A 31 18.09 0.78 22.94
N ASP A 32 18.81 1.57 23.74
CA ASP A 32 19.72 2.61 23.22
C ASP A 32 20.84 1.98 22.35
N LYS A 33 21.38 0.83 22.76
CA LYS A 33 22.38 0.10 21.97
C LYS A 33 21.76 -0.51 20.72
N ALA A 34 20.52 -0.97 20.79
CA ALA A 34 19.79 -1.51 19.65
C ALA A 34 19.47 -0.38 18.64
N LEU A 35 19.04 0.79 19.12
CA LEU A 35 18.74 1.97 18.30
C LEU A 35 19.98 2.51 17.59
N VAL A 36 21.12 2.63 18.27
CA VAL A 36 22.41 3.03 17.65
C VAL A 36 22.86 2.00 16.58
N LYS A 37 22.55 0.72 16.80
CA LYS A 37 22.86 -0.34 15.83
C LYS A 37 21.91 -0.29 14.63
N LEU A 38 20.66 0.12 14.84
CA LEU A 38 19.65 0.36 13.80
C LEU A 38 20.01 1.53 12.90
N GLU A 39 20.51 2.64 13.45
CA GLU A 39 20.99 3.78 12.65
C GLU A 39 22.13 3.38 11.70
N ARG A 40 23.04 2.51 12.14
CA ARG A 40 24.13 2.00 11.31
C ARG A 40 23.68 1.03 10.20
N MET A 41 22.51 0.42 10.35
CA MET A 41 21.95 -0.51 9.34
C MET A 41 21.11 0.18 8.27
N LYS A 42 20.79 1.45 8.44
CA LYS A 42 19.90 2.28 7.62
C LYS A 42 20.20 2.31 6.11
N TYR A 43 21.44 2.00 5.73
CA TYR A 43 21.91 2.09 4.35
C TYR A 43 22.20 0.74 3.68
N LYS A 44 21.71 -0.39 4.22
CA LYS A 44 21.98 -1.71 3.62
C LYS A 44 20.70 -2.39 3.18
N SER A 45 20.70 -2.96 1.99
CA SER A 45 19.62 -3.86 1.52
C SER A 45 19.42 -5.00 2.52
N ASN A 46 18.18 -5.47 2.71
CA ASN A 46 17.73 -6.43 3.72
C ASN A 46 17.66 -5.89 5.17
N TYR A 47 17.44 -4.59 5.32
CA TYR A 47 17.25 -3.92 6.60
C TYR A 47 16.15 -4.59 7.45
N GLU A 48 15.01 -4.91 6.89
CA GLU A 48 13.87 -5.52 7.59
C GLU A 48 14.19 -6.89 8.19
N GLN A 49 14.76 -7.78 7.41
CA GLN A 49 15.15 -9.11 7.90
C GLN A 49 16.21 -9.04 9.03
N ARG A 50 17.10 -8.05 8.94
CA ARG A 50 18.09 -7.80 9.99
C ARG A 50 17.46 -7.23 11.24
N LEU A 51 16.48 -6.36 11.08
CA LEU A 51 15.72 -5.77 12.18
C LEU A 51 14.90 -6.84 12.90
N ILE A 52 14.20 -7.70 12.17
CA ILE A 52 13.43 -8.82 12.75
C ILE A 52 14.37 -9.73 13.55
N ARG A 53 15.50 -10.13 12.98
CA ARG A 53 16.50 -10.99 13.69
C ARG A 53 17.07 -10.33 14.94
N LEU A 54 17.31 -9.01 14.87
CA LEU A 54 17.81 -8.26 16.02
C LEU A 54 16.75 -8.19 17.13
N LEU A 55 15.51 -7.86 16.78
CA LEU A 55 14.39 -7.79 17.74
C LEU A 55 14.10 -9.15 18.37
N GLN A 56 14.08 -10.23 17.59
CA GLN A 56 13.91 -11.60 18.11
C GLN A 56 15.03 -12.02 19.06
N LYS A 57 16.26 -11.50 18.83
CA LYS A 57 17.40 -11.80 19.71
C LYS A 57 17.41 -10.98 21.00
N GLU A 58 17.06 -9.69 20.90
CA GLU A 58 17.15 -8.75 22.02
C GLU A 58 15.88 -8.74 22.89
N VAL A 59 14.74 -9.17 22.33
CA VAL A 59 13.43 -9.21 23.01
C VAL A 59 12.75 -10.57 22.78
N PRO A 60 13.28 -11.66 23.34
CA PRO A 60 12.75 -13.02 23.13
C PRO A 60 11.35 -13.23 23.71
N GLU A 61 10.93 -12.39 24.67
CA GLU A 61 9.61 -12.49 25.31
C GLU A 61 8.47 -11.95 24.44
N ALA A 62 8.77 -11.25 23.33
CA ALA A 62 7.78 -10.65 22.45
C ALA A 62 7.84 -11.22 21.03
N SER A 63 6.67 -11.48 20.44
CA SER A 63 6.55 -11.74 19.01
C SER A 63 6.58 -10.42 18.26
N THR A 64 7.70 -10.12 17.60
CA THR A 64 7.91 -8.86 16.88
C THR A 64 7.75 -9.06 15.38
N PHE A 65 6.96 -8.20 14.76
CA PHE A 65 6.77 -8.12 13.32
C PHE A 65 7.18 -6.74 12.83
N VAL A 66 7.94 -6.69 11.76
CA VAL A 66 8.27 -5.44 11.07
C VAL A 66 7.42 -5.38 9.82
N LEU A 67 6.56 -4.39 9.76
CA LEU A 67 5.72 -4.11 8.60
C LEU A 67 6.30 -2.90 7.86
N THR A 68 6.46 -3.04 6.56
CA THR A 68 6.78 -1.91 5.70
C THR A 68 5.60 -0.95 5.61
N PRO A 69 5.84 0.37 5.61
CA PRO A 69 4.77 1.31 5.32
C PRO A 69 4.16 1.03 3.96
N PRO A 70 2.85 1.31 3.77
CA PRO A 70 2.18 1.06 2.51
C PRO A 70 2.84 1.85 1.38
N ALA A 71 2.87 1.25 0.21
CA ALA A 71 3.48 1.83 -0.98
C ALA A 71 2.80 3.14 -1.44
N VAL A 72 1.51 3.30 -1.14
CA VAL A 72 0.72 4.52 -1.37
C VAL A 72 0.12 4.96 -0.04
N ASN A 73 0.46 6.18 0.40
CA ASN A 73 -0.09 6.76 1.61
C ASN A 73 -1.63 6.82 1.56
N GLY A 74 -2.28 6.28 2.58
CA GLY A 74 -3.74 6.24 2.68
C GLY A 74 -4.41 5.01 2.05
N ILE A 75 -3.65 4.14 1.38
CA ILE A 75 -4.15 2.87 0.85
C ILE A 75 -3.37 1.73 1.49
N GLY A 76 -4.00 1.06 2.48
CA GLY A 76 -3.41 -0.05 3.22
C GLY A 76 -2.56 0.33 4.42
N MET A 77 -2.29 -0.64 5.29
CA MET A 77 -1.48 -0.51 6.50
C MET A 77 -0.15 -1.27 6.43
N GLY A 78 0.21 -1.81 5.27
CA GLY A 78 1.38 -2.65 5.06
C GLY A 78 1.02 -4.07 4.61
N GLY A 79 1.95 -4.73 3.90
CA GLY A 79 1.73 -6.01 3.23
C GLY A 79 1.25 -5.84 1.79
N ASP A 80 1.38 -6.93 1.00
CA ASP A 80 1.06 -6.94 -0.43
C ASP A 80 -0.45 -7.16 -0.66
N PHE A 81 -1.13 -7.80 0.30
CA PHE A 81 -2.56 -8.05 0.23
C PHE A 81 -3.25 -7.88 1.59
N LYS A 82 -4.53 -7.53 1.53
CA LYS A 82 -5.41 -7.46 2.69
C LYS A 82 -6.82 -7.93 2.32
N ALA A 83 -7.31 -8.92 3.06
CA ALA A 83 -8.64 -9.48 2.93
C ALA A 83 -9.43 -9.30 4.22
N MET A 84 -10.74 -9.13 4.11
CA MET A 84 -11.68 -9.00 5.22
C MET A 84 -12.55 -10.24 5.29
N VAL A 85 -12.40 -11.04 6.32
CA VAL A 85 -13.27 -12.18 6.61
C VAL A 85 -14.50 -11.65 7.34
N GLN A 86 -15.67 -11.83 6.75
CA GLN A 86 -16.94 -11.25 7.19
C GLN A 86 -17.88 -12.32 7.74
N ASP A 87 -18.59 -12.00 8.82
CA ASP A 87 -19.71 -12.77 9.32
C ASP A 87 -21.04 -12.14 8.82
N LYS A 88 -21.67 -12.79 7.84
CA LYS A 88 -22.90 -12.31 7.19
C LYS A 88 -24.15 -12.87 7.85
N MET A 89 -24.03 -13.90 8.70
CA MET A 89 -25.16 -14.57 9.35
C MET A 89 -25.23 -14.37 10.87
N GLY A 90 -24.23 -13.72 11.50
CA GLY A 90 -24.21 -13.48 12.94
C GLY A 90 -23.77 -14.69 13.75
N LEU A 91 -22.80 -15.46 13.25
CA LEU A 91 -22.22 -16.61 13.96
C LEU A 91 -21.47 -16.19 15.23
N GLY A 92 -20.94 -14.97 15.25
CA GLY A 92 -20.33 -14.36 16.41
C GLY A 92 -18.83 -14.05 16.23
N ILE A 93 -18.36 -13.14 17.08
CA ILE A 93 -16.98 -12.61 17.00
C ILE A 93 -15.90 -13.68 17.24
N SER A 94 -16.21 -14.70 18.05
CA SER A 94 -15.29 -15.82 18.33
C SER A 94 -15.09 -16.71 17.10
N ASP A 95 -16.15 -16.94 16.32
CA ASP A 95 -16.05 -17.69 15.08
C ASP A 95 -15.29 -16.88 14.01
N VAL A 96 -15.49 -15.56 13.95
CA VAL A 96 -14.71 -14.69 13.08
C VAL A 96 -13.22 -14.82 13.39
N GLU A 97 -12.81 -14.76 14.66
CA GLU A 97 -11.40 -14.96 15.05
C GLU A 97 -10.89 -16.35 14.64
N LYS A 98 -11.63 -17.39 14.97
CA LYS A 98 -11.28 -18.80 14.71
C LYS A 98 -11.01 -19.02 13.23
N TYR A 99 -11.97 -18.64 12.36
CA TYR A 99 -11.86 -18.89 10.94
C TYR A 99 -10.81 -17.98 10.27
N THR A 100 -10.67 -16.74 10.73
CA THR A 100 -9.63 -15.82 10.24
C THR A 100 -8.22 -16.35 10.53
N ARG A 101 -7.99 -16.85 11.76
CA ARG A 101 -6.72 -17.50 12.11
C ARG A 101 -6.48 -18.78 11.32
N LEU A 102 -7.53 -19.58 11.09
CA LEU A 102 -7.40 -20.80 10.31
C LEU A 102 -7.06 -20.51 8.84
N ILE A 103 -7.67 -19.47 8.25
CA ILE A 103 -7.30 -19.00 6.90
C ILE A 103 -5.84 -18.56 6.88
N ALA A 104 -5.41 -17.73 7.81
CA ALA A 104 -4.02 -17.26 7.87
C ALA A 104 -3.04 -18.44 8.02
N ALA A 105 -3.35 -19.42 8.87
CA ALA A 105 -2.49 -20.61 9.06
C ALA A 105 -2.42 -21.50 7.82
N LYS A 106 -3.55 -21.75 7.13
CA LYS A 106 -3.58 -22.51 5.88
C LYS A 106 -2.92 -21.75 4.73
N ALA A 107 -3.11 -20.44 4.67
CA ALA A 107 -2.48 -19.58 3.67
C ALA A 107 -0.95 -19.65 3.75
N MET A 108 -0.37 -19.69 4.95
CA MET A 108 1.08 -19.86 5.14
C MET A 108 1.63 -21.21 4.66
N GLN A 109 0.77 -22.20 4.37
CA GLN A 109 1.18 -23.49 3.79
C GLN A 109 1.23 -23.47 2.26
N ARG A 110 0.74 -22.38 1.66
CA ARG A 110 0.73 -22.20 0.20
C ARG A 110 2.05 -21.61 -0.28
N PRO A 111 2.61 -22.11 -1.38
CA PRO A 111 3.90 -21.62 -1.90
C PRO A 111 3.84 -20.17 -2.40
N GLU A 112 2.65 -19.66 -2.73
CA GLU A 112 2.43 -18.30 -3.21
C GLU A 112 2.54 -17.25 -2.09
N ILE A 113 2.51 -17.66 -0.80
CA ILE A 113 2.39 -16.77 0.35
C ILE A 113 3.60 -16.92 1.26
N SER A 114 4.33 -15.84 1.49
CA SER A 114 5.47 -15.82 2.41
C SER A 114 5.07 -15.55 3.86
N LEU A 115 4.04 -14.77 4.07
CA LEU A 115 3.51 -14.40 5.39
C LEU A 115 2.01 -14.16 5.29
N ALA A 116 1.24 -14.72 6.22
CA ALA A 116 -0.16 -14.40 6.43
C ALA A 116 -0.47 -14.34 7.93
N PHE A 117 -1.10 -13.28 8.38
CA PHE A 117 -1.44 -13.09 9.79
C PHE A 117 -2.69 -12.23 9.96
N THR A 118 -3.24 -12.26 11.17
CA THR A 118 -4.34 -11.39 11.59
C THR A 118 -4.00 -10.71 12.91
N THR A 119 -4.41 -9.45 13.05
CA THR A 119 -4.31 -8.71 14.31
C THR A 119 -5.57 -8.83 15.17
N TYR A 120 -6.62 -9.46 14.62
CA TYR A 120 -7.90 -9.61 15.31
C TYR A 120 -7.80 -10.59 16.48
N ARG A 121 -8.21 -10.13 17.67
CA ARG A 121 -8.21 -10.91 18.91
C ARG A 121 -9.50 -10.70 19.68
N VAL A 122 -10.11 -11.79 20.14
CA VAL A 122 -11.27 -11.79 21.02
C VAL A 122 -10.88 -12.15 22.47
N SER A 123 -9.65 -12.68 22.64
CA SER A 123 -9.14 -13.18 23.91
C SER A 123 -8.18 -12.19 24.60
N SER A 124 -8.37 -10.89 24.41
CA SER A 124 -7.57 -9.87 25.14
C SER A 124 -7.95 -9.81 26.61
N PRO A 125 -6.97 -9.85 27.54
CA PRO A 125 -7.25 -9.68 28.95
C PRO A 125 -7.87 -8.32 29.23
N GLN A 126 -8.98 -8.30 29.96
CA GLN A 126 -9.71 -7.08 30.32
C GLN A 126 -10.07 -7.11 31.81
N LEU A 127 -10.32 -5.93 32.36
CA LEU A 127 -10.90 -5.79 33.68
C LEU A 127 -12.35 -5.34 33.54
N TYR A 128 -13.25 -6.14 34.08
CA TYR A 128 -14.66 -5.79 34.18
C TYR A 128 -14.93 -5.13 35.51
N VAL A 129 -15.44 -3.91 35.50
CA VAL A 129 -15.80 -3.15 36.70
C VAL A 129 -17.32 -3.21 36.87
N ASP A 130 -17.75 -3.95 37.88
CA ASP A 130 -19.16 -4.10 38.25
C ASP A 130 -19.51 -3.08 39.31
N ILE A 131 -20.32 -2.08 38.95
CA ILE A 131 -20.69 -0.98 39.81
C ILE A 131 -21.95 -1.32 40.61
N ASP A 132 -21.84 -1.36 41.94
CA ASP A 132 -22.97 -1.49 42.85
C ASP A 132 -23.71 -0.15 42.95
N ARG A 133 -24.77 -0.02 42.16
CA ARG A 133 -25.55 1.22 42.06
C ARG A 133 -26.26 1.59 43.38
N GLU A 134 -26.69 0.59 44.16
CA GLU A 134 -27.36 0.84 45.44
C GLU A 134 -26.36 1.42 46.47
N ARG A 135 -25.15 0.84 46.53
CA ARG A 135 -24.09 1.38 47.42
C ARG A 135 -23.64 2.76 46.97
N ALA A 136 -23.48 3.00 45.67
CA ALA A 136 -23.14 4.32 45.14
C ALA A 136 -24.19 5.36 45.56
N GLN A 137 -25.49 5.01 45.49
CA GLN A 137 -26.57 5.89 45.92
C GLN A 137 -26.55 6.15 47.43
N LYS A 138 -26.37 5.09 48.24
CA LYS A 138 -26.26 5.22 49.71
C LYS A 138 -25.10 6.12 50.16
N LEU A 139 -23.99 6.10 49.42
CA LEU A 139 -22.80 6.92 49.67
C LEU A 139 -22.87 8.27 48.95
N ASN A 140 -23.97 8.59 48.30
CA ASN A 140 -24.18 9.79 47.47
C ASN A 140 -23.07 10.01 46.44
N VAL A 141 -22.60 8.93 45.82
CA VAL A 141 -21.62 8.95 44.73
C VAL A 141 -22.35 8.90 43.38
N PRO A 142 -22.31 9.97 42.57
CA PRO A 142 -22.89 9.95 41.26
C PRO A 142 -22.16 8.92 40.37
N ILE A 143 -22.92 8.13 39.57
CA ILE A 143 -22.34 7.16 38.69
C ILE A 143 -21.43 7.83 37.62
N SER A 144 -21.81 9.04 37.18
CA SER A 144 -20.96 9.86 36.29
C SER A 144 -19.60 10.18 36.89
N SER A 145 -19.53 10.45 38.22
CA SER A 145 -18.26 10.69 38.90
C SER A 145 -17.35 9.45 38.89
N ILE A 146 -17.95 8.25 39.01
CA ILE A 146 -17.20 6.98 38.91
C ILE A 146 -16.58 6.85 37.53
N PHE A 147 -17.38 7.00 36.46
CA PHE A 147 -16.87 6.90 35.08
C PHE A 147 -15.84 7.96 34.74
N ASN A 148 -16.08 9.23 35.17
CA ASN A 148 -15.12 10.32 34.95
C ASN A 148 -13.79 10.06 35.67
N THR A 149 -13.83 9.55 36.88
CA THR A 149 -12.61 9.22 37.65
C THR A 149 -11.84 8.08 36.97
N MET A 150 -12.55 7.05 36.54
CA MET A 150 -11.93 5.94 35.80
C MET A 150 -11.34 6.41 34.47
N GLN A 151 -12.08 7.20 33.69
CA GLN A 151 -11.61 7.77 32.44
C GLN A 151 -10.37 8.62 32.64
N PHE A 152 -10.38 9.52 33.60
CA PHE A 152 -9.24 10.38 33.89
C PHE A 152 -7.98 9.59 34.28
N ASN A 153 -8.14 8.63 35.19
CA ASN A 153 -6.98 7.90 35.72
C ASN A 153 -6.48 6.83 34.74
N MET A 154 -7.37 6.07 34.09
CA MET A 154 -7.01 4.93 33.25
C MET A 154 -6.89 5.29 31.76
N GLY A 155 -7.83 6.10 31.24
CA GLY A 155 -8.00 6.34 29.82
C GLY A 155 -7.39 7.64 29.30
N SER A 156 -6.93 8.54 30.16
CA SER A 156 -6.56 9.93 29.84
C SER A 156 -7.74 10.85 29.48
N VAL A 157 -7.56 12.13 29.77
CA VAL A 157 -8.51 13.19 29.42
C VAL A 157 -7.78 14.29 28.65
N TYR A 158 -8.36 14.68 27.55
CA TYR A 158 -7.95 15.86 26.80
C TYR A 158 -8.27 17.12 27.62
N VAL A 159 -7.25 17.93 27.88
CA VAL A 159 -7.38 19.17 28.66
C VAL A 159 -7.48 20.39 27.76
N ASN A 160 -6.50 20.55 26.85
CA ASN A 160 -6.42 21.67 25.91
C ASN A 160 -5.37 21.45 24.86
N ASP A 161 -5.32 22.34 23.86
CA ASP A 161 -4.25 22.42 22.88
C ASP A 161 -3.36 23.64 23.16
N PHE A 162 -2.09 23.55 22.81
CA PHE A 162 -1.20 24.71 22.72
C PHE A 162 -0.37 24.70 21.45
N ASN A 163 -0.06 25.90 20.96
CA ASN A 163 0.69 26.08 19.73
C ASN A 163 2.14 26.45 20.05
N ILE A 164 3.10 25.69 19.53
CA ILE A 164 4.53 26.00 19.59
C ILE A 164 5.18 25.65 18.24
N LEU A 165 6.05 26.51 17.74
CA LEU A 165 6.77 26.31 16.47
C LEU A 165 5.84 25.93 15.30
N ASN A 166 4.71 26.63 15.14
CA ASN A 166 3.69 26.36 14.12
C ASN A 166 3.06 24.95 14.15
N ARG A 167 3.16 24.24 15.28
CA ARG A 167 2.49 22.95 15.49
C ARG A 167 1.52 23.04 16.66
N VAL A 168 0.40 22.32 16.53
CA VAL A 168 -0.60 22.18 17.61
C VAL A 168 -0.27 20.95 18.42
N TYR A 169 -0.09 21.12 19.72
CA TYR A 169 0.16 20.03 20.66
C TYR A 169 -1.03 19.86 21.60
N ARG A 170 -1.48 18.61 21.75
CA ARG A 170 -2.56 18.28 22.68
C ARG A 170 -2.02 18.05 24.09
N VAL A 171 -2.65 18.67 25.06
CA VAL A 171 -2.40 18.41 26.49
C VAL A 171 -3.34 17.32 26.95
N MET A 172 -2.77 16.18 27.32
CA MET A 172 -3.51 15.03 27.85
C MET A 172 -3.11 14.83 29.33
N ALA A 173 -4.09 14.64 30.19
CA ALA A 173 -3.87 14.34 31.60
C ALA A 173 -4.26 12.89 31.90
N GLN A 174 -3.42 12.19 32.67
CA GLN A 174 -3.63 10.80 33.07
C GLN A 174 -2.90 10.55 34.41
N ALA A 175 -3.36 9.57 35.20
CA ALA A 175 -2.62 9.12 36.37
C ALA A 175 -1.25 8.55 35.99
N GLN A 176 -0.27 8.68 36.89
CA GLN A 176 1.04 8.07 36.71
C GLN A 176 0.92 6.54 36.59
N SER A 177 1.83 5.91 35.86
CA SER A 177 1.82 4.46 35.65
C SER A 177 1.84 3.67 36.95
N THR A 178 2.58 4.16 37.95
CA THR A 178 2.67 3.56 39.30
C THR A 178 1.36 3.55 40.10
N GLN A 179 0.39 4.40 39.71
CA GLN A 179 -0.92 4.52 40.36
C GLN A 179 -2.04 3.80 39.61
N ARG A 180 -1.71 3.04 38.54
CA ARG A 180 -2.66 2.31 37.70
C ARG A 180 -2.11 0.97 37.20
N SER A 181 -1.08 0.44 37.85
CA SER A 181 -0.41 -0.80 37.42
C SER A 181 -1.10 -2.06 37.93
N GLY A 182 -1.84 -1.98 39.02
CA GLY A 182 -2.51 -3.08 39.66
C GLY A 182 -4.00 -2.90 39.88
N ILE A 183 -4.71 -4.01 40.15
CA ILE A 183 -6.13 -3.99 40.51
C ILE A 183 -6.34 -3.22 41.82
N GLU A 184 -5.41 -3.32 42.77
CA GLU A 184 -5.46 -2.61 44.06
C GLU A 184 -5.40 -1.10 43.86
N ASP A 185 -4.62 -0.62 42.90
CA ASP A 185 -4.54 0.81 42.58
C ASP A 185 -5.91 1.34 42.12
N ILE A 186 -6.62 0.51 41.30
CA ILE A 186 -7.96 0.87 40.83
C ILE A 186 -8.96 0.88 41.97
N TYR A 187 -8.92 -0.06 42.91
CA TYR A 187 -9.77 -0.08 44.09
C TYR A 187 -9.56 1.16 44.95
N ASN A 188 -8.33 1.67 45.05
CA ASN A 188 -7.94 2.83 45.87
C ASN A 188 -8.21 4.17 45.17
N MET A 189 -8.62 4.20 43.91
CA MET A 189 -9.01 5.44 43.23
C MET A 189 -10.12 6.15 43.97
N LYS A 190 -9.96 7.45 44.16
CA LYS A 190 -10.88 8.29 44.95
C LYS A 190 -11.91 8.95 44.05
N VAL A 191 -13.17 8.63 44.30
CA VAL A 191 -14.32 9.17 43.57
C VAL A 191 -15.01 10.20 44.45
N PRO A 192 -15.19 11.46 44.02
CA PRO A 192 -15.89 12.47 44.81
C PRO A 192 -17.39 12.19 44.85
N ASN A 193 -17.97 12.26 46.07
CA ASN A 193 -19.41 12.24 46.21
C ASN A 193 -20.03 13.65 46.04
N VAL A 194 -21.37 13.78 46.12
CA VAL A 194 -22.08 15.06 45.97
C VAL A 194 -21.62 16.12 46.95
N ARG A 195 -21.11 15.71 48.14
CA ARG A 195 -20.61 16.62 49.19
C ARG A 195 -19.10 16.94 49.04
N GLY A 196 -18.46 16.47 47.99
CA GLY A 196 -17.01 16.65 47.79
C GLY A 196 -16.11 15.71 48.59
N VAL A 197 -16.69 14.74 49.33
CA VAL A 197 -15.94 13.75 50.11
C VAL A 197 -15.46 12.64 49.15
N ASN A 198 -14.18 12.30 49.25
CA ASN A 198 -13.57 11.25 48.45
C ASN A 198 -13.90 9.85 48.98
N VAL A 199 -14.55 9.03 48.18
CA VAL A 199 -14.88 7.63 48.46
C VAL A 199 -14.01 6.70 47.60
N PRO A 200 -13.34 5.67 48.19
CA PRO A 200 -12.60 4.71 47.41
C PRO A 200 -13.52 3.95 46.42
N LEU A 201 -13.07 3.75 45.16
CA LEU A 201 -13.83 3.04 44.14
C LEU A 201 -14.23 1.63 44.60
N GLY A 202 -13.36 0.94 45.33
CA GLY A 202 -13.63 -0.39 45.91
C GLY A 202 -14.82 -0.46 46.86
N SER A 203 -15.29 0.67 47.38
CA SER A 203 -16.50 0.71 48.20
C SER A 203 -17.79 0.62 47.38
N VAL A 204 -17.74 0.94 46.09
CA VAL A 204 -18.91 1.04 45.19
C VAL A 204 -18.79 0.17 43.97
N ALA A 205 -17.65 -0.52 43.76
CA ALA A 205 -17.41 -1.37 42.59
C ALA A 205 -16.66 -2.64 42.96
N LYS A 206 -16.93 -3.72 42.17
CA LYS A 206 -16.16 -4.96 42.20
C LYS A 206 -15.43 -5.11 40.87
N ILE A 207 -14.12 -5.45 40.93
CA ILE A 207 -13.31 -5.61 39.73
C ILE A 207 -12.99 -7.09 39.56
N ARG A 208 -13.22 -7.59 38.36
CA ARG A 208 -12.87 -8.97 37.99
C ARG A 208 -12.12 -9.02 36.68
N ARG A 209 -11.18 -9.96 36.57
CA ARG A 209 -10.53 -10.24 35.31
C ARG A 209 -11.50 -10.94 34.36
N THR A 210 -11.53 -10.52 33.13
CA THR A 210 -12.32 -11.11 32.06
C THR A 210 -11.50 -11.16 30.79
N ILE A 211 -12.04 -11.78 29.78
CA ILE A 211 -11.48 -11.85 28.43
C ILE A 211 -12.52 -11.24 27.49
N GLY A 212 -12.09 -10.41 26.58
CA GLY A 212 -12.98 -9.79 25.63
C GLY A 212 -12.24 -9.33 24.37
N PRO A 213 -12.98 -8.87 23.36
CA PRO A 213 -12.38 -8.36 22.15
C PRO A 213 -11.66 -7.02 22.43
N ASP A 214 -10.47 -6.85 21.85
CA ASP A 214 -9.78 -5.57 21.85
C ASP A 214 -10.59 -4.52 21.05
N ARG A 215 -10.99 -4.92 19.85
CA ARG A 215 -11.87 -4.14 18.99
C ARG A 215 -12.74 -5.07 18.12
N VAL A 216 -13.94 -4.64 17.79
CA VAL A 216 -14.83 -5.32 16.86
C VAL A 216 -14.98 -4.42 15.64
N GLY A 217 -14.25 -4.77 14.58
CA GLY A 217 -14.34 -4.08 13.29
C GLY A 217 -15.57 -4.53 12.51
N ARG A 218 -16.05 -3.65 11.64
CA ARG A 218 -17.06 -3.98 10.63
C ARG A 218 -16.58 -3.53 9.25
N TYR A 219 -16.82 -4.37 8.27
CA TYR A 219 -16.57 -4.06 6.87
C TYR A 219 -17.87 -4.32 6.08
N ASN A 220 -18.33 -3.35 5.31
CA ASN A 220 -19.62 -3.39 4.65
C ASN A 220 -20.78 -3.73 5.62
N LEU A 221 -20.74 -3.17 6.85
CA LEU A 221 -21.68 -3.38 7.96
C LEU A 221 -21.61 -4.76 8.65
N TYR A 222 -20.91 -5.74 8.11
CA TYR A 222 -20.74 -7.05 8.71
C TYR A 222 -19.57 -7.06 9.71
N PRO A 223 -19.71 -7.74 10.86
CA PRO A 223 -18.57 -8.01 11.74
C PRO A 223 -17.46 -8.69 10.95
N SER A 224 -16.23 -8.19 11.07
CA SER A 224 -15.15 -8.65 10.21
C SER A 224 -13.80 -8.61 10.91
N ALA A 225 -12.92 -9.49 10.44
CA ALA A 225 -11.52 -9.53 10.82
C ALA A 225 -10.63 -9.50 9.57
N GLU A 226 -9.48 -8.86 9.71
CA GLU A 226 -8.52 -8.73 8.62
C GLU A 226 -7.52 -9.90 8.58
N VAL A 227 -7.23 -10.36 7.38
CA VAL A 227 -6.06 -11.20 7.06
C VAL A 227 -5.15 -10.39 6.17
N MET A 228 -3.94 -10.17 6.62
CA MET A 228 -2.89 -9.44 5.90
C MET A 228 -1.71 -10.35 5.65
N GLY A 229 -0.94 -10.04 4.61
CA GLY A 229 0.25 -10.82 4.33
C GLY A 229 1.06 -10.34 3.15
N ASN A 230 2.15 -11.08 2.91
CA ASN A 230 3.08 -10.80 1.83
C ASN A 230 3.13 -11.97 0.86
N VAL A 231 3.34 -11.66 -0.41
CA VAL A 231 3.52 -12.64 -1.48
C VAL A 231 4.90 -13.28 -1.38
N ALA A 232 5.02 -14.53 -1.76
CA ALA A 232 6.31 -15.22 -1.82
C ALA A 232 7.10 -14.75 -3.07
N PRO A 233 8.44 -14.66 -2.96
CA PRO A 233 9.28 -14.29 -4.10
C PRO A 233 9.02 -15.16 -5.33
N GLY A 234 8.79 -14.54 -6.48
CA GLY A 234 8.51 -15.22 -7.74
C GLY A 234 7.03 -15.52 -8.02
N TYR A 235 6.15 -15.13 -7.11
CA TYR A 235 4.69 -15.20 -7.30
C TYR A 235 4.08 -13.82 -7.41
N SER A 236 2.87 -13.77 -7.98
CA SER A 236 2.13 -12.53 -8.16
C SER A 236 1.10 -12.25 -7.07
N THR A 237 0.74 -10.98 -6.87
CA THR A 237 -0.37 -10.60 -5.99
C THR A 237 -1.66 -11.30 -6.40
N GLY A 238 -1.93 -11.37 -7.71
CA GLY A 238 -3.09 -12.08 -8.25
C GLY A 238 -3.08 -13.59 -7.94
N GLN A 239 -1.91 -14.25 -7.99
CA GLN A 239 -1.77 -15.67 -7.62
C GLN A 239 -1.98 -15.87 -6.11
N ALA A 240 -1.41 -15.02 -5.28
CA ALA A 240 -1.62 -15.06 -3.84
C ALA A 240 -3.09 -14.82 -3.47
N MET A 241 -3.76 -13.87 -4.15
CA MET A 241 -5.19 -13.62 -3.96
C MET A 241 -6.04 -14.85 -4.32
N ALA A 242 -5.75 -15.50 -5.45
CA ALA A 242 -6.44 -16.72 -5.85
C ALA A 242 -6.25 -17.86 -4.83
N ALA A 243 -5.00 -18.04 -4.36
CA ALA A 243 -4.70 -19.03 -3.33
C ALA A 243 -5.47 -18.78 -2.02
N ILE A 244 -5.61 -17.52 -1.59
CA ILE A 244 -6.41 -17.16 -0.41
C ILE A 244 -7.89 -17.40 -0.65
N GLU A 245 -8.42 -17.12 -1.84
CA GLU A 245 -9.82 -17.40 -2.19
C GLU A 245 -10.11 -18.91 -2.14
N GLU A 246 -9.21 -19.75 -2.65
CA GLU A 246 -9.30 -21.21 -2.55
C GLU A 246 -9.31 -21.66 -1.08
N VAL A 247 -8.34 -21.20 -0.28
CA VAL A 247 -8.25 -21.52 1.15
C VAL A 247 -9.52 -21.06 1.90
N ALA A 248 -10.05 -19.89 1.56
CA ALA A 248 -11.26 -19.37 2.16
C ALA A 248 -12.49 -20.20 1.77
N ALA A 249 -12.61 -20.59 0.49
CA ALA A 249 -13.72 -21.44 0.02
C ALA A 249 -13.74 -22.81 0.69
N GLU A 250 -12.56 -23.40 1.00
CA GLU A 250 -12.44 -24.66 1.71
C GLU A 250 -12.67 -24.55 3.24
N THR A 251 -12.47 -23.36 3.78
CA THR A 251 -12.37 -23.19 5.24
C THR A 251 -13.59 -22.52 5.85
N LEU A 252 -14.19 -21.57 5.13
CA LEU A 252 -15.30 -20.78 5.65
C LEU A 252 -16.61 -21.57 5.65
N PRO A 253 -17.36 -21.53 6.75
CA PRO A 253 -18.70 -22.10 6.79
C PRO A 253 -19.70 -21.26 6.01
N ALA A 254 -20.87 -21.86 5.71
CA ALA A 254 -21.99 -21.12 5.16
C ALA A 254 -22.31 -19.90 6.06
N GLY A 255 -22.47 -18.72 5.43
CA GLY A 255 -22.72 -17.48 6.14
C GLY A 255 -21.51 -16.64 6.47
N MET A 256 -20.30 -17.12 6.25
CA MET A 256 -19.09 -16.30 6.24
C MET A 256 -18.61 -16.06 4.80
N GLY A 257 -17.91 -14.96 4.60
CA GLY A 257 -17.35 -14.61 3.30
C GLY A 257 -16.04 -13.89 3.43
N ILE A 258 -15.33 -13.77 2.31
CA ILE A 258 -14.10 -12.99 2.20
C ILE A 258 -14.30 -11.89 1.17
N ASP A 259 -13.88 -10.68 1.50
CA ASP A 259 -13.85 -9.54 0.59
C ASP A 259 -12.47 -8.90 0.60
N TRP A 260 -12.05 -8.40 -0.55
CA TRP A 260 -10.78 -7.70 -0.69
C TRP A 260 -10.92 -6.23 -0.32
N THR A 261 -9.85 -5.66 0.21
CA THR A 261 -9.76 -4.22 0.53
C THR A 261 -8.43 -3.65 0.06
N ASP A 262 -8.27 -2.34 0.15
CA ASP A 262 -7.04 -1.62 -0.19
C ASP A 262 -6.62 -1.84 -1.66
N LEU A 263 -5.34 -2.09 -1.92
CA LEU A 263 -4.81 -2.33 -3.28
C LEU A 263 -5.38 -3.59 -3.92
N ALA A 264 -5.54 -4.67 -3.15
CA ALA A 264 -6.09 -5.92 -3.65
C ALA A 264 -7.53 -5.76 -4.17
N PHE A 265 -8.34 -4.91 -3.53
CA PHE A 265 -9.67 -4.55 -4.05
C PHE A 265 -9.58 -3.82 -5.39
N GLN A 266 -8.64 -2.87 -5.51
CA GLN A 266 -8.45 -2.14 -6.76
C GLN A 266 -8.00 -3.07 -7.89
N GLU A 267 -7.07 -3.98 -7.59
CA GLU A 267 -6.57 -4.97 -8.55
C GLU A 267 -7.70 -5.89 -9.05
N LYS A 268 -8.51 -6.42 -8.14
CA LYS A 268 -9.67 -7.25 -8.50
C LYS A 268 -10.73 -6.48 -9.29
N ARG A 269 -10.97 -5.21 -8.93
CA ARG A 269 -11.94 -4.35 -9.62
C ARG A 269 -11.49 -3.96 -11.02
N VAL A 270 -10.22 -3.64 -11.18
CA VAL A 270 -9.65 -3.26 -12.48
C VAL A 270 -9.64 -4.47 -13.43
N GLY A 271 -9.20 -5.64 -12.99
CA GLY A 271 -9.27 -6.90 -13.74
C GLY A 271 -9.11 -6.73 -15.24
N ASN A 272 -10.11 -7.22 -16.01
CA ASN A 272 -10.13 -7.09 -17.47
C ASN A 272 -10.44 -5.69 -18.01
N THR A 273 -10.84 -4.75 -17.14
CA THR A 273 -11.18 -3.37 -17.55
C THR A 273 -9.96 -2.64 -18.12
N ALA A 274 -8.77 -3.00 -17.67
CA ALA A 274 -7.53 -2.41 -18.20
C ALA A 274 -7.37 -2.62 -19.71
N ILE A 275 -7.78 -3.78 -20.25
CA ILE A 275 -7.72 -4.08 -21.69
C ILE A 275 -8.65 -3.13 -22.45
N VAL A 276 -9.85 -2.89 -21.91
CA VAL A 276 -10.83 -1.97 -22.53
C VAL A 276 -10.31 -0.54 -22.49
N ILE A 277 -9.80 -0.08 -21.36
CA ILE A 277 -9.21 1.27 -21.21
C ILE A 277 -8.06 1.44 -22.21
N PHE A 278 -7.20 0.44 -22.33
CA PHE A 278 -6.07 0.46 -23.26
C PHE A 278 -6.56 0.60 -24.72
N ALA A 279 -7.53 -0.20 -25.13
CA ALA A 279 -8.11 -0.13 -26.49
C ALA A 279 -8.75 1.23 -26.76
N VAL A 280 -9.48 1.79 -25.78
CA VAL A 280 -10.08 3.13 -25.87
C VAL A 280 -9.00 4.22 -25.97
N CYS A 281 -7.91 4.12 -25.20
CA CYS A 281 -6.78 5.05 -25.32
C CYS A 281 -6.14 5.02 -26.71
N VAL A 282 -5.89 3.83 -27.26
CA VAL A 282 -5.33 3.69 -28.61
C VAL A 282 -6.29 4.26 -29.65
N LEU A 283 -7.60 3.99 -29.55
CA LEU A 283 -8.62 4.54 -30.43
C LEU A 283 -8.68 6.08 -30.34
N PHE A 284 -8.63 6.62 -29.13
CA PHE A 284 -8.65 8.08 -28.94
C PHE A 284 -7.43 8.75 -29.56
N VAL A 285 -6.23 8.18 -29.36
CA VAL A 285 -5.00 8.67 -30.00
C VAL A 285 -5.11 8.56 -31.53
N PHE A 286 -5.67 7.49 -32.05
CA PHE A 286 -5.92 7.33 -33.48
C PHE A 286 -6.82 8.43 -34.04
N LEU A 287 -7.97 8.67 -33.39
CA LEU A 287 -8.91 9.71 -33.82
C LEU A 287 -8.30 11.12 -33.75
N LEU A 288 -7.55 11.42 -32.68
CA LEU A 288 -6.86 12.70 -32.53
C LEU A 288 -5.81 12.90 -33.62
N LEU A 289 -5.02 11.88 -33.93
CA LEU A 289 -4.06 11.94 -35.02
C LEU A 289 -4.73 12.02 -36.38
N SER A 290 -5.89 11.37 -36.59
CA SER A 290 -6.65 11.45 -37.82
C SER A 290 -7.18 12.86 -38.05
N ALA A 291 -7.63 13.52 -37.00
CA ALA A 291 -8.03 14.92 -37.05
C ALA A 291 -6.84 15.86 -37.35
N LEU A 292 -5.67 15.59 -36.71
CA LEU A 292 -4.46 16.40 -36.90
C LEU A 292 -3.90 16.29 -38.33
N TYR A 293 -3.91 15.07 -38.89
CA TYR A 293 -3.34 14.81 -40.21
C TYR A 293 -4.34 14.97 -41.37
N GLU A 294 -5.61 15.18 -41.09
CA GLU A 294 -6.69 15.19 -42.08
C GLU A 294 -6.66 13.91 -42.96
N SER A 295 -6.28 12.80 -42.36
CA SER A 295 -6.07 11.53 -43.05
C SER A 295 -6.29 10.33 -42.14
N TRP A 296 -6.97 9.31 -42.64
CA TRP A 296 -7.16 8.05 -41.91
C TRP A 296 -5.98 7.10 -42.02
N THR A 297 -5.11 7.29 -43.02
CA THR A 297 -4.01 6.37 -43.34
C THR A 297 -2.72 6.69 -42.60
N LEU A 298 -2.41 7.98 -42.40
CA LEU A 298 -1.19 8.40 -41.71
C LEU A 298 -1.12 7.99 -40.25
N PRO A 299 -2.19 8.13 -39.47
CA PRO A 299 -2.20 7.66 -38.07
C PRO A 299 -1.90 6.19 -37.91
N LEU A 300 -2.27 5.34 -38.87
CA LEU A 300 -1.94 3.90 -38.84
C LEU A 300 -0.44 3.67 -38.78
N ALA A 301 0.38 4.47 -39.49
CA ALA A 301 1.84 4.34 -39.42
C ALA A 301 2.42 4.63 -38.03
N VAL A 302 1.77 5.51 -37.28
CA VAL A 302 2.15 5.86 -35.90
C VAL A 302 1.72 4.77 -34.94
N ILE A 303 0.47 4.33 -35.04
CA ILE A 303 -0.11 3.37 -34.08
C ILE A 303 0.47 1.98 -34.20
N LEU A 304 0.90 1.55 -35.39
CA LEU A 304 1.55 0.24 -35.60
C LEU A 304 2.84 0.06 -34.79
N VAL A 305 3.41 1.14 -34.24
CA VAL A 305 4.56 1.08 -33.33
C VAL A 305 4.14 0.63 -31.93
N VAL A 306 2.90 0.90 -31.51
CA VAL A 306 2.42 0.62 -30.14
C VAL A 306 2.53 -0.86 -29.74
N PRO A 307 2.12 -1.85 -30.56
CA PRO A 307 2.29 -3.27 -30.21
C PRO A 307 3.73 -3.68 -29.95
N LEU A 308 4.70 -3.10 -30.69
CA LEU A 308 6.12 -3.38 -30.49
C LEU A 308 6.60 -2.85 -29.13
N VAL A 309 6.16 -1.66 -28.76
CA VAL A 309 6.49 -1.05 -27.46
C VAL A 309 6.01 -1.91 -26.32
N LEU A 310 4.76 -2.38 -26.41
CA LEU A 310 4.17 -3.25 -25.39
C LEU A 310 4.91 -4.58 -25.28
N LEU A 311 5.31 -5.17 -26.41
CA LEU A 311 6.09 -6.39 -26.41
C LEU A 311 7.38 -6.23 -25.60
N PHE A 312 8.12 -5.13 -25.82
CA PHE A 312 9.35 -4.86 -25.07
C PHE A 312 9.09 -4.54 -23.61
N ALA A 313 8.04 -3.79 -23.31
CA ALA A 313 7.67 -3.47 -21.93
C ALA A 313 7.30 -4.72 -21.14
N ILE A 314 6.45 -5.60 -21.70
CA ILE A 314 6.06 -6.88 -21.08
C ILE A 314 7.28 -7.80 -20.95
N SER A 315 8.10 -7.93 -22.00
CA SER A 315 9.33 -8.74 -21.94
C SER A 315 10.28 -8.25 -20.83
N GLY A 316 10.41 -6.94 -20.66
CA GLY A 316 11.25 -6.36 -19.61
C GLY A 316 10.72 -6.62 -18.20
N VAL A 317 9.40 -6.52 -18.01
CA VAL A 317 8.72 -6.85 -16.73
C VAL A 317 8.92 -8.33 -16.41
N GLN A 318 8.72 -9.21 -17.39
CA GLN A 318 8.91 -10.65 -17.24
C GLN A 318 10.38 -11.03 -17.01
N PHE A 319 11.32 -10.39 -17.69
CA PHE A 319 12.76 -10.59 -17.49
C PHE A 319 13.22 -10.29 -16.06
N ARG A 320 12.59 -9.31 -15.43
CA ARG A 320 12.84 -8.97 -14.01
C ARG A 320 12.02 -9.81 -13.03
N GLY A 321 11.22 -10.77 -13.48
CA GLY A 321 10.35 -11.58 -12.63
C GLY A 321 9.26 -10.77 -11.92
N MET A 322 8.83 -9.65 -12.53
CA MET A 322 7.80 -8.78 -11.97
C MET A 322 6.44 -9.06 -12.61
N ASP A 323 5.39 -8.69 -11.88
CA ASP A 323 4.02 -8.89 -12.32
C ASP A 323 3.46 -7.77 -13.19
N ASN A 324 2.42 -8.13 -13.94
CA ASN A 324 1.58 -7.16 -14.63
C ASN A 324 0.55 -6.53 -13.66
N ASN A 325 1.04 -5.82 -12.65
CA ASN A 325 0.22 -5.09 -11.70
C ASN A 325 -0.34 -3.78 -12.28
N ILE A 326 -1.17 -3.08 -11.51
CA ILE A 326 -1.79 -1.80 -11.93
C ILE A 326 -0.74 -0.77 -12.37
N MET A 327 0.41 -0.69 -11.69
CA MET A 327 1.46 0.28 -12.02
C MET A 327 2.16 -0.05 -13.35
N THR A 328 2.36 -1.33 -13.64
CA THR A 328 2.83 -1.80 -14.94
C THR A 328 1.86 -1.40 -16.06
N GLN A 329 0.55 -1.56 -15.85
CA GLN A 329 -0.50 -1.18 -16.80
C GLN A 329 -0.55 0.33 -17.02
N ILE A 330 -0.38 1.13 -15.99
CA ILE A 330 -0.23 2.60 -16.12
C ILE A 330 1.00 2.92 -16.97
N GLY A 331 2.11 2.19 -16.76
CA GLY A 331 3.31 2.31 -17.58
C GLY A 331 3.03 2.07 -19.06
N PHE A 332 2.21 1.09 -19.40
CA PHE A 332 1.82 0.82 -20.81
C PHE A 332 1.05 1.98 -21.43
N VAL A 333 0.11 2.60 -20.68
CA VAL A 333 -0.63 3.77 -21.17
C VAL A 333 0.31 4.97 -21.41
N VAL A 334 1.24 5.21 -20.50
CA VAL A 334 2.27 6.26 -20.65
C VAL A 334 3.13 6.00 -21.90
N LEU A 335 3.50 4.75 -22.12
CA LEU A 335 4.32 4.34 -23.28
C LEU A 335 3.64 4.58 -24.62
N ILE A 336 2.29 4.49 -24.70
CA ILE A 336 1.56 4.82 -25.94
C ILE A 336 1.87 6.27 -26.34
N GLY A 337 1.74 7.20 -25.40
CA GLY A 337 2.00 8.62 -25.67
C GLY A 337 3.45 8.89 -26.09
N LEU A 338 4.40 8.26 -25.39
CA LEU A 338 5.83 8.43 -25.67
C LEU A 338 6.25 7.80 -27.03
N ALA A 339 5.69 6.65 -27.38
CA ALA A 339 5.93 5.99 -28.65
C ALA A 339 5.36 6.80 -29.82
N CYS A 340 4.11 7.25 -29.68
CA CYS A 340 3.46 8.09 -30.67
C CYS A 340 4.24 9.39 -30.90
N LYS A 341 4.77 10.03 -29.86
CA LYS A 341 5.59 11.24 -29.97
C LYS A 341 6.77 11.04 -30.92
N ASN A 342 7.53 9.96 -30.78
CA ASN A 342 8.69 9.69 -31.62
C ASN A 342 8.28 9.39 -33.08
N ALA A 343 7.21 8.62 -33.27
CA ALA A 343 6.69 8.29 -34.59
C ALA A 343 6.11 9.52 -35.31
N ILE A 344 5.39 10.39 -34.60
CA ILE A 344 4.83 11.65 -35.13
C ILE A 344 5.94 12.52 -35.74
N LEU A 345 7.09 12.66 -35.04
CA LEU A 345 8.20 13.50 -35.52
C LEU A 345 8.76 13.04 -36.87
N ILE A 346 8.78 11.73 -37.13
CA ILE A 346 9.24 11.17 -38.42
C ILE A 346 8.17 11.32 -39.49
N VAL A 347 6.93 10.91 -39.15
CA VAL A 347 5.79 10.91 -40.09
C VAL A 347 5.47 12.31 -40.57
N GLU A 348 5.41 13.28 -39.68
CA GLU A 348 5.12 14.68 -40.02
C GLU A 348 6.19 15.28 -40.95
N PHE A 349 7.46 15.04 -40.63
CA PHE A 349 8.55 15.56 -41.45
C PHE A 349 8.62 14.88 -42.82
N ALA A 350 8.28 13.58 -42.90
CA ALA A 350 8.17 12.87 -44.18
C ALA A 350 6.99 13.36 -45.00
N LYS A 351 5.83 13.63 -44.38
CA LYS A 351 4.63 14.23 -45.01
C LYS A 351 4.95 15.59 -45.63
N GLN A 352 5.56 16.49 -44.88
CA GLN A 352 5.94 17.84 -45.34
C GLN A 352 6.89 17.82 -46.54
N ARG A 353 7.84 16.86 -46.60
CA ARG A 353 8.71 16.69 -47.72
C ARG A 353 8.00 16.12 -48.96
N GLN A 354 7.12 15.16 -48.74
CA GLN A 354 6.32 14.59 -49.85
C GLN A 354 5.40 15.64 -50.46
N GLU A 355 4.83 16.52 -49.66
CA GLU A 355 4.00 17.66 -50.15
C GLU A 355 4.81 18.68 -50.98
N LYS A 356 6.12 18.75 -50.77
CA LYS A 356 7.05 19.54 -51.61
C LYS A 356 7.45 18.84 -52.91
N GLY A 357 6.89 17.66 -53.19
CA GLY A 357 7.14 16.90 -54.44
C GLY A 357 8.30 15.90 -54.37
N GLU A 358 8.88 15.65 -53.18
CA GLU A 358 9.93 14.61 -53.07
C GLU A 358 9.33 13.21 -53.16
N ASP A 359 10.11 12.27 -53.76
CA ASP A 359 9.74 10.86 -53.76
C ASP A 359 9.61 10.30 -52.35
N VAL A 360 8.65 9.36 -52.15
CA VAL A 360 8.30 8.82 -50.84
C VAL A 360 9.52 8.21 -50.12
N ILE A 361 10.36 7.46 -50.86
CA ILE A 361 11.55 6.84 -50.26
C ILE A 361 12.56 7.87 -49.83
N HIS A 362 12.80 8.88 -50.69
CA HIS A 362 13.72 9.97 -50.37
C HIS A 362 13.22 10.84 -49.20
N ALA A 363 11.94 11.18 -49.23
CA ALA A 363 11.29 11.97 -48.13
C ALA A 363 11.41 11.28 -46.78
N VAL A 364 11.11 9.96 -46.68
CA VAL A 364 11.20 9.18 -45.45
C VAL A 364 12.65 9.00 -44.99
N SER A 365 13.58 8.70 -45.90
CA SER A 365 14.99 8.54 -45.57
C SER A 365 15.58 9.82 -44.96
N MET A 366 15.30 10.94 -45.60
CA MET A 366 15.76 12.26 -45.11
C MET A 366 15.06 12.69 -43.83
N ALA A 367 13.77 12.37 -43.67
CA ALA A 367 13.04 12.63 -42.44
C ALA A 367 13.66 11.87 -41.27
N SER A 368 13.92 10.58 -41.44
CA SER A 368 14.54 9.72 -40.44
C SER A 368 15.94 10.21 -40.07
N ARG A 369 16.77 10.56 -41.05
CA ARG A 369 18.13 11.06 -40.85
C ARG A 369 18.14 12.38 -40.10
N ASN A 370 17.29 13.34 -40.46
CA ASN A 370 17.26 14.66 -39.85
C ASN A 370 16.66 14.63 -38.43
N ARG A 371 15.74 13.71 -38.16
CA ARG A 371 15.09 13.55 -36.86
C ARG A 371 15.76 12.55 -35.93
N LEU A 372 16.73 11.79 -36.42
CA LEU A 372 17.43 10.78 -35.62
C LEU A 372 18.04 11.37 -34.34
N ARG A 373 18.81 12.44 -34.48
CA ARG A 373 19.50 13.07 -33.34
C ARG A 373 18.54 13.66 -32.29
N PRO A 374 17.53 14.46 -32.65
CA PRO A 374 16.54 14.95 -31.67
C PRO A 374 15.77 13.82 -30.95
N ILE A 375 15.36 12.76 -31.66
CA ILE A 375 14.66 11.62 -31.09
C ILE A 375 15.55 10.87 -30.11
N LEU A 376 16.80 10.56 -30.49
CA LEU A 376 17.75 9.89 -29.60
C LEU A 376 18.03 10.71 -28.35
N MET A 377 18.23 12.02 -28.47
CA MET A 377 18.45 12.89 -27.31
C MET A 377 17.27 12.84 -26.33
N THR A 378 16.04 12.97 -26.83
CA THR A 378 14.86 12.94 -25.95
C THR A 378 14.61 11.55 -25.37
N SER A 379 14.84 10.49 -26.14
CA SER A 379 14.69 9.11 -25.67
C SER A 379 15.71 8.76 -24.58
N PHE A 380 16.98 9.08 -24.79
CA PHE A 380 18.02 8.84 -23.77
C PHE A 380 17.80 9.67 -22.51
N ALA A 381 17.44 10.95 -22.65
CA ALA A 381 17.11 11.78 -21.49
C ALA A 381 15.97 11.17 -20.66
N PHE A 382 14.93 10.67 -21.33
CA PHE A 382 13.81 10.03 -20.66
C PHE A 382 14.19 8.67 -20.03
N ILE A 383 14.91 7.81 -20.78
CA ILE A 383 15.37 6.50 -20.28
C ILE A 383 16.24 6.70 -19.04
N LEU A 384 17.21 7.61 -19.07
CA LEU A 384 18.06 7.92 -17.91
C LEU A 384 17.26 8.51 -16.74
N GLY A 385 16.26 9.34 -17.03
CA GLY A 385 15.36 9.89 -16.00
C GLY A 385 14.51 8.83 -15.29
N VAL A 386 14.20 7.71 -15.96
CA VAL A 386 13.41 6.62 -15.39
C VAL A 386 14.27 5.57 -14.67
N VAL A 387 15.59 5.53 -14.90
CA VAL A 387 16.49 4.59 -14.21
C VAL A 387 16.35 4.62 -12.69
N PRO A 388 16.33 5.79 -12.01
CA PRO A 388 16.14 5.81 -10.56
C PRO A 388 14.83 5.18 -10.10
N LEU A 389 13.78 5.26 -10.94
CA LEU A 389 12.48 4.64 -10.64
C LEU A 389 12.55 3.11 -10.78
N ALA A 390 13.22 2.62 -11.83
CA ALA A 390 13.39 1.19 -12.06
C ALA A 390 14.25 0.48 -11.00
N PHE A 391 15.15 1.22 -10.35
CA PHE A 391 16.02 0.72 -9.29
C PHE A 391 15.72 1.36 -7.92
N ALA A 392 14.48 1.83 -7.73
CA ALA A 392 14.07 2.41 -6.46
C ALA A 392 14.20 1.41 -5.31
N GLU A 393 14.62 1.89 -4.14
CA GLU A 393 14.71 1.11 -2.91
C GLU A 393 13.81 1.72 -1.82
N GLY A 394 13.52 0.94 -0.78
CA GLY A 394 12.73 1.38 0.37
C GLY A 394 11.24 1.15 0.20
N SER A 395 10.44 1.77 1.08
CA SER A 395 8.99 1.62 1.11
C SER A 395 8.35 2.02 -0.23
N GLY A 396 7.46 1.17 -0.75
CA GLY A 396 6.79 1.37 -2.03
C GLY A 396 7.71 1.23 -3.25
N SER A 397 8.90 0.65 -3.07
CA SER A 397 9.84 0.42 -4.17
C SER A 397 9.26 -0.50 -5.24
N GLU A 398 8.48 -1.50 -4.87
CA GLU A 398 7.88 -2.46 -5.81
C GLU A 398 6.99 -1.78 -6.85
N LEU A 399 6.12 -0.87 -6.42
CA LEU A 399 5.26 -0.12 -7.33
C LEU A 399 6.07 0.83 -8.23
N ARG A 400 7.06 1.50 -7.67
CA ARG A 400 7.97 2.38 -8.45
C ARG A 400 8.80 1.56 -9.45
N GLN A 401 9.31 0.41 -9.04
CA GLN A 401 10.04 -0.50 -9.90
C GLN A 401 9.16 -1.07 -11.01
N ALA A 402 7.90 -1.42 -10.73
CA ALA A 402 6.97 -1.92 -11.72
C ALA A 402 6.71 -0.89 -12.83
N LEU A 403 6.38 0.35 -12.44
CA LEU A 403 6.22 1.47 -13.36
C LEU A 403 7.53 1.77 -14.10
N GLY A 404 8.64 1.91 -13.37
CA GLY A 404 9.94 2.24 -13.92
C GLY A 404 10.45 1.20 -14.90
N THR A 405 10.28 -0.10 -14.59
CA THR A 405 10.72 -1.21 -15.45
C THR A 405 9.92 -1.26 -16.75
N SER A 406 8.60 -1.20 -16.68
CA SER A 406 7.74 -1.21 -17.86
C SER A 406 8.09 -0.08 -18.83
N VAL A 407 8.24 1.14 -18.27
CA VAL A 407 8.58 2.32 -19.08
C VAL A 407 10.01 2.29 -19.60
N PHE A 408 10.98 1.84 -18.81
CA PHE A 408 12.38 1.73 -19.22
C PHE A 408 12.55 0.78 -20.43
N PHE A 409 12.07 -0.46 -20.31
CA PHE A 409 12.21 -1.45 -21.40
C PHE A 409 11.34 -1.09 -22.62
N GLY A 410 10.14 -0.53 -22.39
CA GLY A 410 9.30 -0.03 -23.46
C GLY A 410 9.96 1.09 -24.26
N MET A 411 10.59 2.06 -23.57
CA MET A 411 11.33 3.15 -24.22
C MET A 411 12.59 2.67 -24.96
N LEU A 412 13.30 1.68 -24.43
CA LEU A 412 14.40 1.03 -25.16
C LEU A 412 13.89 0.41 -26.45
N GLY A 413 12.78 -0.33 -26.38
CA GLY A 413 12.13 -0.94 -27.55
C GLY A 413 11.70 0.10 -28.60
N VAL A 414 11.04 1.18 -28.15
CA VAL A 414 10.66 2.30 -29.04
C VAL A 414 11.88 2.94 -29.69
N THR A 415 12.93 3.17 -28.93
CA THR A 415 14.11 3.86 -29.44
C THR A 415 14.83 3.03 -30.51
N ILE A 416 14.98 1.73 -30.29
CA ILE A 416 15.70 0.85 -31.21
C ILE A 416 14.80 0.49 -32.43
N PHE A 417 13.60 -0.02 -32.16
CA PHE A 417 12.72 -0.58 -33.21
C PHE A 417 11.78 0.47 -33.79
N GLY A 418 11.30 1.42 -32.99
CA GLY A 418 10.43 2.50 -33.47
C GLY A 418 11.11 3.37 -34.53
N LEU A 419 12.40 3.65 -34.36
CA LEU A 419 13.18 4.40 -35.37
C LEU A 419 13.31 3.66 -36.70
N VAL A 420 13.36 2.34 -36.67
CA VAL A 420 13.48 1.52 -37.89
C VAL A 420 12.11 1.24 -38.52
N PHE A 421 11.12 0.88 -37.71
CA PHE A 421 9.83 0.45 -38.25
C PHE A 421 8.89 1.61 -38.61
N THR A 422 8.97 2.75 -37.94
CA THR A 422 8.13 3.92 -38.30
C THR A 422 8.32 4.35 -39.77
N PRO A 423 9.55 4.52 -40.28
CA PRO A 423 9.78 4.82 -41.71
C PRO A 423 9.21 3.74 -42.66
N ILE A 424 9.37 2.48 -42.28
CA ILE A 424 8.88 1.34 -43.08
C ILE A 424 7.34 1.35 -43.12
N PHE A 425 6.69 1.54 -41.99
CA PHE A 425 5.22 1.61 -41.91
C PHE A 425 4.68 2.77 -42.74
N PHE A 426 5.29 3.96 -42.64
CA PHE A 426 4.92 5.09 -43.47
C PHE A 426 5.06 4.77 -44.97
N TYR A 427 6.18 4.22 -45.41
CA TYR A 427 6.43 3.86 -46.80
C TYR A 427 5.40 2.85 -47.32
N VAL A 428 5.17 1.76 -46.58
CA VAL A 428 4.24 0.69 -46.95
C VAL A 428 2.81 1.24 -47.08
N ILE A 429 2.38 2.04 -46.12
CA ILE A 429 1.04 2.61 -46.11
C ILE A 429 0.87 3.58 -47.27
N ARG A 430 1.80 4.52 -47.47
CA ARG A 430 1.73 5.46 -48.60
C ARG A 430 1.77 4.76 -49.96
N ARG A 431 2.64 3.81 -50.16
CA ARG A 431 2.70 3.06 -51.39
C ARG A 431 1.41 2.29 -51.70
N LYS A 432 0.77 1.71 -50.67
CA LYS A 432 -0.46 0.93 -50.87
C LYS A 432 -1.68 1.80 -51.12
N PHE A 433 -1.78 2.98 -50.49
CA PHE A 433 -2.95 3.85 -50.59
C PHE A 433 -2.80 4.94 -51.66
N SER A 434 -1.57 5.31 -52.06
CA SER A 434 -1.35 6.24 -53.20
C SER A 434 -1.70 5.60 -54.56
N LYS A 435 -1.56 4.26 -54.69
CA LYS A 435 -1.99 3.54 -55.94
C LYS A 435 -3.53 3.51 -56.14
N LYS A 436 -4.33 3.95 -55.20
CA LYS A 436 -5.80 4.05 -55.31
C LYS A 436 -6.33 5.42 -55.69
N GLN A 437 -5.48 6.43 -55.83
CA GLN A 437 -5.86 7.80 -56.22
C GLN A 437 -5.36 8.19 -57.62
N ALA A 438 -4.69 7.32 -58.30
CA ALA A 438 -4.39 7.39 -59.75
C ALA A 438 -5.25 6.35 -60.48
#